data_f02c2cd882fbf65364428236d4a2e377
#
_entry.id   f02c2cd882fbf65364428236d4a2e377
#
_cell.length_a   1.000
_cell.length_b   1.000
_cell.length_c   1.000
_cell.angle_alpha   90.00
_cell.angle_beta   90.00
_cell.angle_gamma   90.00
#
_symmetry.space_group_name_H-M   'P 1'
#
loop_
_entity.id
_entity.type
_entity.pdbx_description
1 polymer ?
#
loop_
_entity_poly.entity_id
_entity_poly.type
_entity_poly.pdbx_seq_one_letter_code
_entity_poly.pdbx_strand_id
1 'polypeptide(L)'
;MRTIALRFAENFAPACGTIAAHQEVIDDVGHVWYGKLGSTVSARIACEILDNNDPRFLLIHSGGRGRWWGHFEKVQREAQPLDEIPEYYRGKADDFGCWFKVKRFERASADVMSRCVVASSGRTLSTASRLSMSPYFIIDFDGERTGQDE
;
A
#
# COMPACT_ATOMS: atom_id res chain seq x y z
N MET A 1 14.11 3.49 -4.38
CA MET A 1 13.06 4.20 -3.61
C MET A 1 12.66 3.38 -2.40
N ARG A 2 12.79 3.93 -1.23
CA ARG A 2 12.33 3.28 0.01
C ARG A 2 10.83 3.47 0.16
N THR A 3 10.09 2.38 0.38
CA THR A 3 8.66 2.44 0.67
C THR A 3 8.22 1.22 1.48
N ILE A 4 6.92 0.97 1.49
CA ILE A 4 6.33 -0.13 2.25
C ILE A 4 5.46 -0.98 1.33
N ALA A 5 5.52 -2.29 1.49
CA ALA A 5 4.62 -3.23 0.85
C ALA A 5 3.62 -3.72 1.90
N LEU A 6 2.35 -3.66 1.57
CA LEU A 6 1.26 -4.05 2.45
C LEU A 6 0.52 -5.24 1.86
N ARG A 7 0.32 -6.30 2.67
CA ARG A 7 -0.55 -7.39 2.24
C ARG A 7 -2.00 -6.95 2.38
N PHE A 8 -2.80 -7.32 1.42
CA PHE A 8 -4.25 -7.14 1.53
C PHE A 8 -4.95 -8.42 1.11
N ALA A 9 -6.16 -8.59 1.61
CA ALA A 9 -7.00 -9.74 1.28
C ALA A 9 -8.41 -9.23 0.98
N GLU A 10 -9.14 -10.02 0.22
CA GLU A 10 -10.49 -9.66 -0.19
C GLU A 10 -11.57 -10.13 0.80
N ASN A 11 -11.17 -10.67 1.96
CA ASN A 11 -12.10 -11.31 2.89
C ASN A 11 -13.25 -10.42 3.34
N PHE A 12 -12.98 -9.12 3.51
CA PHE A 12 -13.98 -8.18 4.00
C PHE A 12 -14.44 -7.21 2.92
N ALA A 13 -13.83 -7.27 1.74
CA ALA A 13 -14.15 -6.37 0.65
C ALA A 13 -15.47 -6.78 0.01
N PRO A 14 -16.19 -5.82 -0.61
CA PRO A 14 -17.38 -6.16 -1.38
C PRO A 14 -17.00 -6.98 -2.62
N ALA A 15 -18.02 -7.47 -3.33
CA ALA A 15 -17.80 -8.34 -4.50
C ALA A 15 -16.92 -7.70 -5.57
N CYS A 16 -16.92 -6.36 -5.69
CA CYS A 16 -16.09 -5.65 -6.66
C CYS A 16 -14.61 -5.62 -6.29
N GLY A 17 -14.25 -5.97 -5.05
CA GLY A 17 -12.87 -6.02 -4.60
C GLY A 17 -12.36 -4.76 -3.93
N THR A 18 -11.22 -4.88 -3.28
CA THR A 18 -10.61 -3.79 -2.50
C THR A 18 -10.28 -2.57 -3.36
N ILE A 19 -9.61 -2.78 -4.48
CA ILE A 19 -9.17 -1.66 -5.33
C ILE A 19 -10.38 -0.89 -5.88
N ALA A 20 -11.38 -1.61 -6.40
CA ALA A 20 -12.56 -0.97 -6.96
C ALA A 20 -13.35 -0.21 -5.90
N ALA A 21 -13.45 -0.77 -4.68
CA ALA A 21 -14.14 -0.10 -3.59
C ALA A 21 -13.46 1.22 -3.20
N HIS A 22 -12.13 1.24 -3.18
CA HIS A 22 -11.38 2.46 -2.91
C HIS A 22 -11.48 3.45 -4.08
N GLN A 23 -11.46 2.94 -5.31
CA GLN A 23 -11.56 3.79 -6.49
C GLN A 23 -12.90 4.53 -6.54
N GLU A 24 -13.98 3.91 -6.08
CA GLU A 24 -15.27 4.59 -6.00
C GLU A 24 -15.21 5.84 -5.15
N VAL A 25 -14.49 5.78 -4.02
CA VAL A 25 -14.35 6.95 -3.15
C VAL A 25 -13.51 8.04 -3.84
N ILE A 26 -12.43 7.64 -4.53
CA ILE A 26 -11.63 8.60 -5.29
C ILE A 26 -12.49 9.30 -6.35
N ASP A 27 -13.33 8.55 -7.04
CA ASP A 27 -14.20 9.11 -8.08
C ASP A 27 -15.19 10.11 -7.49
N ASP A 28 -15.63 9.89 -6.25
CA ASP A 28 -16.59 10.77 -5.60
C ASP A 28 -15.97 12.04 -5.00
N VAL A 29 -14.85 11.89 -4.28
CA VAL A 29 -14.31 13.01 -3.49
C VAL A 29 -12.86 13.38 -3.85
N GLY A 30 -12.25 12.69 -4.80
CA GLY A 30 -10.92 13.03 -5.29
C GLY A 30 -9.77 12.29 -4.61
N HIS A 31 -10.03 11.60 -3.52
CA HIS A 31 -9.05 10.80 -2.81
C HIS A 31 -9.77 9.77 -1.94
N VAL A 32 -8.99 8.85 -1.38
CA VAL A 32 -9.52 7.86 -0.44
C VAL A 32 -8.45 7.61 0.63
N TRP A 33 -8.86 7.30 1.84
CA TRP A 33 -7.96 6.89 2.89
C TRP A 33 -7.87 5.37 2.91
N TYR A 34 -6.66 4.86 2.69
CA TYR A 34 -6.38 3.42 2.79
C TYR A 34 -5.87 3.12 4.20
N GLY A 35 -6.54 2.24 4.91
CA GLY A 35 -6.20 1.92 6.30
C GLY A 35 -5.22 0.75 6.40
N LYS A 36 -4.19 0.91 7.21
CA LYS A 36 -3.28 -0.17 7.55
C LYS A 36 -3.73 -0.78 8.86
N LEU A 37 -4.11 -2.05 8.84
CA LEU A 37 -4.52 -2.78 10.04
C LEU A 37 -3.33 -2.95 10.99
N GLY A 38 -3.62 -2.97 12.28
CA GLY A 38 -2.63 -3.22 13.31
C GLY A 38 -1.80 -1.98 13.63
N SER A 39 -0.49 -2.16 13.80
CA SER A 39 0.39 -1.09 14.21
C SER A 39 0.54 -0.01 13.15
N THR A 40 0.83 1.19 13.59
CA THR A 40 1.12 2.29 12.69
C THR A 40 2.53 2.18 12.10
N VAL A 41 2.77 2.91 11.02
CA VAL A 41 4.11 3.10 10.48
C VAL A 41 4.83 4.13 11.35
N SER A 42 6.11 3.91 11.66
CA SER A 42 6.86 4.87 12.46
C SER A 42 6.97 6.21 11.72
N ALA A 43 7.07 7.29 12.50
CA ALA A 43 7.20 8.63 11.92
C ALA A 43 8.44 8.74 11.01
N ARG A 44 9.54 8.09 11.41
CA ARG A 44 10.77 8.10 10.61
C ARG A 44 10.57 7.46 9.24
N ILE A 45 9.93 6.29 9.21
CA ILE A 45 9.67 5.59 7.94
C ILE A 45 8.68 6.38 7.10
N ALA A 46 7.62 6.92 7.71
CA ALA A 46 6.64 7.73 6.98
C ALA A 46 7.31 8.93 6.32
N CYS A 47 8.16 9.65 7.05
CA CYS A 47 8.88 10.79 6.49
C CYS A 47 9.81 10.38 5.34
N GLU A 48 10.50 9.26 5.50
CA GLU A 48 11.41 8.74 4.49
C GLU A 48 10.67 8.41 3.19
N ILE A 49 9.49 7.81 3.30
CA ILE A 49 8.68 7.49 2.13
C ILE A 49 8.15 8.76 1.47
N LEU A 50 7.65 9.69 2.28
CA LEU A 50 7.07 10.93 1.76
C LEU A 50 8.09 11.87 1.13
N ASP A 51 9.38 11.66 1.38
CA ASP A 51 10.46 12.42 0.75
C ASP A 51 10.68 12.04 -0.72
N ASN A 52 10.12 10.95 -1.18
CA ASN A 52 10.22 10.56 -2.58
C ASN A 52 9.42 11.54 -3.46
N ASN A 53 9.83 11.67 -4.73
CA ASN A 53 9.12 12.55 -5.67
C ASN A 53 7.69 12.11 -5.92
N ASP A 54 7.43 10.81 -5.84
CA ASP A 54 6.10 10.25 -6.07
C ASP A 54 5.88 9.15 -5.03
N PRO A 55 5.55 9.53 -3.79
CA PRO A 55 5.36 8.54 -2.73
C PRO A 55 4.25 7.56 -3.09
N ARG A 56 4.55 6.27 -2.97
CA ARG A 56 3.58 5.22 -3.22
C ARG A 56 3.92 3.97 -2.42
N PHE A 57 2.90 3.27 -1.98
CA PHE A 57 3.07 1.97 -1.32
C PHE A 57 2.66 0.86 -2.29
N LEU A 58 3.19 -0.33 -2.05
CA LEU A 58 2.87 -1.49 -2.87
C LEU A 58 1.84 -2.35 -2.14
N LEU A 59 0.74 -2.66 -2.82
CA LEU A 59 -0.25 -3.60 -2.31
C LEU A 59 0.00 -4.96 -2.94
N ILE A 60 0.18 -5.97 -2.10
CA ILE A 60 0.35 -7.35 -2.56
C ILE A 60 -0.81 -8.18 -2.03
N HIS A 61 -1.49 -8.88 -2.93
CA HIS A 61 -2.63 -9.69 -2.57
C HIS A 61 -2.17 -10.95 -1.83
N SER A 62 -2.85 -11.29 -0.73
CA SER A 62 -2.47 -12.45 0.06
C SER A 62 -2.58 -13.77 -0.71
N GLY A 63 -3.40 -13.82 -1.74
CA GLY A 63 -3.52 -14.98 -2.63
C GLY A 63 -2.53 -14.99 -3.79
N GLY A 64 -1.58 -14.06 -3.82
CA GLY A 64 -0.57 -14.00 -4.86
C GLY A 64 -1.01 -13.37 -6.17
N ARG A 65 -2.21 -12.80 -6.21
CA ARG A 65 -2.74 -12.16 -7.40
C ARG A 65 -2.70 -10.65 -7.28
N GLY A 66 -2.49 -10.00 -8.41
CA GLY A 66 -2.64 -8.55 -8.50
C GLY A 66 -1.76 -7.78 -7.52
N ARG A 67 -0.98 -6.88 -8.04
CA ARG A 67 -0.16 -5.98 -7.23
C ARG A 67 -0.40 -4.59 -7.75
N TRP A 68 -0.55 -3.65 -6.80
CA TRP A 68 -0.97 -2.30 -7.12
C TRP A 68 -0.11 -1.30 -6.37
N TRP A 69 0.20 -0.18 -7.03
CA TRP A 69 0.78 0.98 -6.37
C TRP A 69 -0.35 1.88 -5.92
N GLY A 70 -0.29 2.31 -4.66
CA GLY A 70 -1.17 3.37 -4.17
C GLY A 70 -0.36 4.64 -4.03
N HIS A 71 -0.61 5.63 -4.89
CA HIS A 71 0.08 6.92 -4.84
C HIS A 71 -0.57 7.77 -3.77
N PHE A 72 0.20 8.20 -2.77
CA PHE A 72 -0.35 8.90 -1.61
C PHE A 72 0.45 10.14 -1.27
N GLU A 73 -0.15 11.02 -0.49
CA GLU A 73 0.46 12.30 -0.14
C GLU A 73 0.51 12.58 1.35
N LYS A 74 -0.19 11.79 2.18
CA LYS A 74 -0.23 11.97 3.63
C LYS A 74 -0.36 10.64 4.34
N VAL A 75 0.16 10.60 5.59
CA VAL A 75 -0.05 9.49 6.51
C VAL A 75 -0.60 10.10 7.79
N GLN A 76 -1.74 9.58 8.27
CA GLN A 76 -2.41 10.06 9.48
C GLN A 76 -2.72 8.89 10.40
N ARG A 77 -2.70 9.13 11.71
CA ARG A 77 -3.02 8.08 12.69
C ARG A 77 -4.47 8.12 13.12
N GLU A 78 -5.10 9.27 13.05
CA GLU A 78 -6.47 9.49 13.50
C GLU A 78 -7.47 8.90 12.51
N ALA A 79 -8.65 8.53 13.01
CA ALA A 79 -9.74 8.10 12.15
C ALA A 79 -10.12 9.20 11.16
N GLN A 80 -10.45 8.81 9.95
CA GLN A 80 -10.75 9.74 8.87
C GLN A 80 -12.26 9.86 8.63
N PRO A 81 -12.72 10.93 7.96
CA PRO A 81 -14.15 11.11 7.69
C PRO A 81 -14.76 9.91 6.97
N LEU A 82 -15.99 9.55 7.33
CA LEU A 82 -16.65 8.37 6.81
C LEU A 82 -16.90 8.42 5.30
N ASP A 83 -17.07 9.61 4.73
CA ASP A 83 -17.26 9.75 3.29
C ASP A 83 -15.95 9.70 2.49
N GLU A 84 -14.82 9.64 3.18
CA GLU A 84 -13.49 9.55 2.55
C GLU A 84 -12.86 8.17 2.70
N ILE A 85 -13.62 7.20 3.21
CA ILE A 85 -13.17 5.80 3.35
C ILE A 85 -14.21 4.88 2.72
N PRO A 86 -13.79 3.68 2.26
CA PRO A 86 -14.76 2.72 1.73
C PRO A 86 -15.79 2.34 2.78
N GLU A 87 -17.00 2.09 2.35
CA GLU A 87 -18.10 1.77 3.25
C GLU A 87 -17.79 0.58 4.15
N TYR A 88 -17.14 -0.45 3.63
CA TYR A 88 -16.86 -1.64 4.41
C TYR A 88 -15.80 -1.42 5.50
N TYR A 89 -15.07 -0.29 5.47
CA TYR A 89 -14.16 0.11 6.53
C TYR A 89 -14.88 0.69 7.76
N ARG A 90 -16.09 1.20 7.57
CA ARG A 90 -16.75 2.01 8.61
C ARG A 90 -16.94 1.28 9.94
N GLY A 91 -17.22 -0.02 9.87
CA GLY A 91 -17.44 -0.80 11.09
C GLY A 91 -16.16 -1.21 11.80
N LYS A 92 -14.99 -0.99 11.22
CA LYS A 92 -13.71 -1.41 11.78
C LYS A 92 -12.66 -0.32 11.76
N ALA A 93 -13.10 0.94 11.68
CA ALA A 93 -12.19 2.08 11.57
C ALA A 93 -11.18 2.15 12.71
N ASP A 94 -11.56 1.69 13.90
CA ASP A 94 -10.67 1.70 15.07
C ASP A 94 -9.56 0.66 15.02
N ASP A 95 -9.66 -0.31 14.10
CA ASP A 95 -8.66 -1.37 13.96
C ASP A 95 -7.44 -0.93 13.13
N PHE A 96 -7.51 0.22 12.50
CA PHE A 96 -6.44 0.72 11.66
C PHE A 96 -5.47 1.57 12.45
N GLY A 97 -4.17 1.23 12.35
CA GLY A 97 -3.12 1.97 13.06
C GLY A 97 -2.74 3.27 12.39
N CYS A 98 -2.91 3.37 11.10
CA CYS A 98 -2.70 4.61 10.37
C CYS A 98 -3.42 4.54 9.02
N TRP A 99 -3.47 5.70 8.36
CA TRP A 99 -4.21 5.89 7.12
C TRP A 99 -3.33 6.60 6.10
N PHE A 100 -3.38 6.13 4.85
CA PHE A 100 -2.67 6.75 3.73
C PHE A 100 -3.68 7.48 2.85
N LYS A 101 -3.45 8.75 2.59
CA LYS A 101 -4.31 9.53 1.69
C LYS A 101 -3.92 9.24 0.25
N VAL A 102 -4.66 8.38 -0.41
CA VAL A 102 -4.37 7.90 -1.76
C VAL A 102 -5.13 8.72 -2.78
N LYS A 103 -4.44 9.17 -3.81
CA LYS A 103 -5.05 9.93 -4.91
C LYS A 103 -5.27 9.09 -6.15
N ARG A 104 -4.53 7.99 -6.33
CA ARG A 104 -4.77 7.07 -7.44
C ARG A 104 -4.13 5.72 -7.18
N PHE A 105 -4.67 4.70 -7.82
CA PHE A 105 -4.08 3.37 -7.85
C PHE A 105 -3.56 3.08 -9.25
N GLU A 106 -2.45 2.36 -9.30
CA GLU A 106 -1.80 2.00 -10.56
C GLU A 106 -1.40 0.54 -10.49
N ARG A 107 -1.74 -0.24 -11.51
CA ARG A 107 -1.34 -1.63 -11.54
C ARG A 107 0.19 -1.72 -11.66
N ALA A 108 0.81 -2.50 -10.77
CA ALA A 108 2.25 -2.69 -10.78
C ALA A 108 2.64 -3.64 -11.91
N SER A 109 3.88 -3.53 -12.37
CA SER A 109 4.41 -4.42 -13.41
C SER A 109 4.46 -5.87 -12.92
N ALA A 110 4.44 -6.82 -13.85
CA ALA A 110 4.41 -8.24 -13.51
C ALA A 110 5.63 -8.68 -12.68
N ASP A 111 6.75 -8.01 -12.85
CA ASP A 111 8.01 -8.36 -12.17
C ASP A 111 8.29 -7.52 -10.92
N VAL A 112 7.31 -6.76 -10.43
CA VAL A 112 7.53 -5.83 -9.31
C VAL A 112 8.10 -6.53 -8.08
N MET A 113 7.65 -7.75 -7.80
CA MET A 113 8.07 -8.46 -6.60
C MET A 113 9.56 -8.81 -6.61
N SER A 114 10.14 -9.06 -7.77
CA SER A 114 11.56 -9.36 -7.90
C SER A 114 12.41 -8.10 -7.96
N ARG A 115 11.78 -6.94 -8.17
CA ARG A 115 12.47 -5.65 -8.22
C ARG A 115 12.46 -4.91 -6.88
N CYS A 116 11.87 -5.52 -5.87
CA CYS A 116 11.85 -5.00 -4.50
C CYS A 116 12.72 -5.86 -3.61
N VAL A 117 13.50 -5.21 -2.74
CA VAL A 117 14.35 -5.90 -1.77
C VAL A 117 13.88 -5.49 -0.38
N VAL A 118 13.71 -6.47 0.51
CA VAL A 118 13.32 -6.19 1.89
C VAL A 118 14.50 -5.60 2.63
N ALA A 119 14.30 -4.42 3.20
CA ALA A 119 15.38 -3.64 3.81
C ALA A 119 16.08 -4.38 4.95
N SER A 120 15.32 -5.14 5.75
CA SER A 120 15.87 -5.81 6.93
C SER A 120 16.68 -7.07 6.59
N SER A 121 16.36 -7.76 5.49
CA SER A 121 16.96 -9.05 5.18
C SER A 121 17.81 -9.08 3.92
N GLY A 122 17.63 -8.10 3.04
CA GLY A 122 18.30 -8.10 1.73
C GLY A 122 17.71 -9.09 0.74
N ARG A 123 16.66 -9.82 1.11
CA ARG A 123 16.00 -10.76 0.20
C ARG A 123 15.03 -10.03 -0.71
N THR A 124 14.82 -10.60 -1.91
CA THR A 124 13.77 -10.05 -2.77
C THR A 124 12.41 -10.18 -2.08
N LEU A 125 11.51 -9.27 -2.39
CA LEU A 125 10.15 -9.33 -1.83
C LEU A 125 9.45 -10.62 -2.28
N SER A 126 9.73 -11.08 -3.50
CA SER A 126 9.21 -12.34 -4.00
C SER A 126 9.54 -13.51 -3.06
N THR A 127 10.80 -13.61 -2.63
CA THR A 127 11.23 -14.66 -1.70
C THR A 127 10.67 -14.42 -0.31
N ALA A 128 10.80 -13.20 0.21
CA ALA A 128 10.40 -12.89 1.58
C ALA A 128 8.91 -13.11 1.79
N SER A 129 8.08 -12.75 0.82
CA SER A 129 6.62 -12.90 0.96
C SER A 129 6.18 -14.35 0.98
N ARG A 130 6.96 -15.26 0.40
CA ARG A 130 6.67 -16.70 0.47
C ARG A 130 7.13 -17.33 1.78
N LEU A 131 8.16 -16.78 2.39
CA LEU A 131 8.75 -17.35 3.61
C LEU A 131 8.19 -16.75 4.88
N SER A 132 7.50 -15.63 4.80
CA SER A 132 6.99 -14.92 5.96
C SER A 132 5.54 -14.49 5.72
N MET A 133 4.70 -14.63 6.73
CA MET A 133 3.31 -14.17 6.70
C MET A 133 3.18 -12.75 7.24
N SER A 134 4.27 -12.01 7.33
CA SER A 134 4.24 -10.63 7.81
C SER A 134 3.22 -9.80 7.04
N PRO A 135 2.43 -8.96 7.71
CA PRO A 135 1.42 -8.15 7.04
C PRO A 135 2.04 -7.00 6.23
N TYR A 136 3.29 -6.66 6.46
CA TYR A 136 3.96 -5.61 5.70
C TYR A 136 5.47 -5.85 5.66
N PHE A 137 6.12 -5.19 4.69
CA PHE A 137 7.58 -5.19 4.56
C PHE A 137 8.04 -3.78 4.21
N ILE A 138 9.13 -3.32 4.82
CA ILE A 138 9.82 -2.12 4.35
C ILE A 138 10.73 -2.56 3.21
N ILE A 139 10.62 -1.91 2.06
CA ILE A 139 11.27 -2.34 0.83
C ILE A 139 12.04 -1.21 0.15
N ASP A 140 13.01 -1.61 -0.65
CA ASP A 140 13.68 -0.75 -1.61
C ASP A 140 13.31 -1.21 -3.01
N PHE A 141 12.77 -0.31 -3.81
CA PHE A 141 12.32 -0.58 -5.16
C PHE A 141 13.26 0.12 -6.15
N ASP A 142 13.76 -0.62 -7.13
CA ASP A 142 14.72 -0.10 -8.10
C ASP A 142 14.13 0.08 -9.50
N GLY A 143 12.80 0.09 -9.60
CA GLY A 143 12.12 0.16 -10.89
C GLY A 143 12.49 1.35 -11.75
N GLU A 144 12.87 2.45 -11.11
CA GLU A 144 13.17 3.68 -11.86
C GLU A 144 14.50 3.63 -12.61
N ARG A 145 15.45 2.81 -12.11
CA ARG A 145 16.72 2.67 -12.80
C ARG A 145 16.61 1.90 -14.11
N THR A 146 15.62 1.04 -14.20
CA THR A 146 15.47 0.15 -15.35
C THR A 146 15.25 0.92 -16.63
N GLY A 147 14.46 1.99 -16.58
CA GLY A 147 14.21 2.82 -17.74
C GLY A 147 15.42 3.64 -18.18
N GLN A 148 16.40 3.80 -17.30
CA GLN A 148 17.57 4.62 -17.57
C GLN A 148 18.70 3.83 -18.20
N ASP A 149 18.64 2.53 -18.14
CA ASP A 149 19.70 1.66 -18.63
C ASP A 149 19.68 1.50 -20.15
N GLU A 150 18.67 2.04 -20.76
CA GLU A 150 18.57 2.06 -22.21
C GLU A 150 19.37 3.19 -22.83
#